data_dca535a6e2025193d12053489cc2e57a
#
_entry.id   dca535a6e2025193d12053489cc2e57a
#
_cell.length_a   1.000
_cell.length_b   1.000
_cell.length_c   1.000
_cell.angle_alpha   90.00
_cell.angle_beta   90.00
_cell.angle_gamma   90.00
#
_symmetry.space_group_name_H-M   'P 1'
#
loop_
_entity.id
_entity.type
_entity.pdbx_description
1 polymer ?
#
loop_
_entity_poly.entity_id
_entity_poly.type
_entity_poly.pdbx_seq_one_letter_code
_entity_poly.pdbx_strand_id
1 'polypeptide(L)'
;MKRLLFFLTVVTLVSCGRSFEKRTAKYAEVGEVSDNRAAVLDINEGVGRWGYVDGTGRLAIECHYADACRFADGMAAVQVPEGAWGYIDTVGRFVIPPQFTLAEPFEDGMAWVQAAGELWGRVDKAGKMVIPCLYSEIGEPDERGWMRVLRDGKWGVLRQDGEVVVPCAYNLIGEPNAYGLIPMTSDGKHGFLGADGREVLPCFFSYISDFKDGYARTNYGGSMV
;
A
#
# COMPACT_ATOMS: atom_id res chain seq x y z
N MET A 1 -3.08 -12.00 -2.11
CA MET A 1 -3.66 -12.46 -0.82
C MET A 1 -4.17 -11.25 -0.07
N LYS A 2 -5.43 -11.28 0.31
CA LYS A 2 -6.17 -10.17 0.93
C LYS A 2 -5.49 -9.71 2.22
N ARG A 3 -4.96 -8.48 2.26
CA ARG A 3 -4.65 -7.82 3.52
C ARG A 3 -5.92 -7.17 4.07
N LEU A 4 -6.72 -7.97 4.76
CA LEU A 4 -7.72 -7.47 5.68
C LEU A 4 -7.22 -7.83 7.08
N LEU A 5 -6.46 -6.95 7.71
CA LEU A 5 -6.12 -7.07 9.12
C LEU A 5 -6.73 -5.89 9.89
N PHE A 6 -7.99 -6.07 10.27
CA PHE A 6 -8.56 -5.32 11.38
C PHE A 6 -7.99 -5.90 12.67
N PHE A 7 -6.98 -5.25 13.27
CA PHE A 7 -6.62 -5.52 14.66
C PHE A 7 -7.44 -4.66 15.59
N LEU A 8 -8.45 -5.31 16.20
CA LEU A 8 -9.12 -4.77 17.38
C LEU A 8 -8.17 -5.01 18.58
N THR A 9 -7.40 -4.03 18.95
CA THR A 9 -6.61 -4.05 20.20
C THR A 9 -7.10 -2.95 21.11
N VAL A 10 -7.79 -3.35 22.17
CA VAL A 10 -8.15 -2.48 23.28
C VAL A 10 -6.89 -2.23 24.11
N VAL A 11 -6.33 -1.03 24.04
CA VAL A 11 -5.23 -0.60 24.92
C VAL A 11 -5.79 0.26 26.05
N THR A 12 -5.66 -0.24 27.26
CA THR A 12 -6.02 0.46 28.51
C THR A 12 -4.95 1.49 28.85
N LEU A 13 -5.26 2.79 28.73
CA LEU A 13 -4.46 3.91 29.24
C LEU A 13 -4.97 4.35 30.61
N VAL A 14 -4.07 4.27 31.59
CA VAL A 14 -4.35 4.57 33.02
C VAL A 14 -4.36 6.07 33.27
N SER A 15 -5.38 6.56 34.00
CA SER A 15 -5.64 7.88 34.64
C SER A 15 -6.18 9.04 33.81
N CYS A 16 -5.88 9.22 32.52
CA CYS A 16 -6.67 10.11 31.66
C CYS A 16 -7.92 9.40 31.09
N GLY A 17 -7.96 8.08 31.21
CA GLY A 17 -8.92 7.16 30.61
C GLY A 17 -10.37 7.37 31.03
N ARG A 18 -10.64 7.59 32.32
CA ARG A 18 -12.05 7.70 32.80
C ARG A 18 -12.83 8.87 32.19
N SER A 19 -12.17 9.97 31.87
CA SER A 19 -12.82 11.13 31.25
C SER A 19 -13.06 10.89 29.75
N PHE A 20 -12.12 10.28 29.07
CA PHE A 20 -12.21 9.90 27.66
C PHE A 20 -13.29 8.84 27.46
N GLU A 21 -13.21 7.71 28.17
CA GLU A 21 -14.18 6.62 28.11
C GLU A 21 -15.62 7.10 28.40
N LYS A 22 -15.81 7.93 29.43
CA LYS A 22 -17.14 8.46 29.74
C LYS A 22 -17.71 9.34 28.62
N ARG A 23 -16.87 10.11 27.92
CA ARG A 23 -17.31 11.00 26.84
C ARG A 23 -17.54 10.26 25.54
N THR A 24 -16.81 9.18 25.31
CA THR A 24 -16.92 8.37 24.10
C THR A 24 -17.92 7.23 24.21
N ALA A 25 -18.43 6.92 25.41
CA ALA A 25 -19.38 5.83 25.66
C ALA A 25 -20.71 5.91 24.85
N LYS A 26 -21.02 7.06 24.26
CA LYS A 26 -22.19 7.25 23.39
C LYS A 26 -21.99 6.77 21.97
N TYR A 27 -20.75 6.56 21.52
CA TYR A 27 -20.43 6.12 20.18
C TYR A 27 -20.46 4.59 20.10
N ALA A 28 -20.87 4.05 18.96
CA ALA A 28 -20.92 2.62 18.72
C ALA A 28 -19.52 1.98 18.64
N GLU A 29 -18.57 2.73 18.06
CA GLU A 29 -17.17 2.34 17.97
C GLU A 29 -16.28 3.53 18.30
N VAL A 30 -15.08 3.21 18.85
CA VAL A 30 -14.04 4.20 19.17
C VAL A 30 -12.70 3.58 18.80
N GLY A 31 -12.01 4.20 17.85
CA GLY A 31 -10.68 3.80 17.43
C GLY A 31 -9.58 4.21 18.40
N GLU A 32 -8.36 3.79 18.09
CA GLU A 32 -7.18 4.19 18.84
C GLU A 32 -6.89 5.70 18.67
N VAL A 33 -6.35 6.30 19.73
CA VAL A 33 -5.89 7.71 19.66
C VAL A 33 -4.57 7.76 18.90
N SER A 34 -4.56 8.46 17.78
CA SER A 34 -3.38 8.75 16.97
C SER A 34 -3.42 10.21 16.54
N ASP A 35 -2.29 10.93 16.55
CA ASP A 35 -2.20 12.36 16.26
C ASP A 35 -3.21 13.21 17.06
N ASN A 36 -3.43 12.84 18.34
CA ASN A 36 -4.41 13.44 19.23
C ASN A 36 -5.86 13.37 18.71
N ARG A 37 -6.20 12.36 17.92
CA ARG A 37 -7.52 12.08 17.38
C ARG A 37 -7.84 10.60 17.52
N ALA A 38 -9.12 10.28 17.76
CA ALA A 38 -9.66 8.92 17.65
C ALA A 38 -10.89 8.96 16.75
N ALA A 39 -10.94 8.06 15.78
CA ALA A 39 -12.12 7.85 14.97
C ALA A 39 -13.27 7.35 15.86
N VAL A 40 -14.48 7.85 15.64
CA VAL A 40 -15.69 7.43 16.37
C VAL A 40 -16.83 7.18 15.39
N LEU A 41 -17.60 6.12 15.63
CA LEU A 41 -18.79 5.80 14.88
C LEU A 41 -20.04 6.23 15.66
N ASP A 42 -20.78 7.17 15.13
CA ASP A 42 -22.10 7.56 15.65
C ASP A 42 -23.18 6.91 14.80
N ILE A 43 -24.20 6.31 15.47
CA ILE A 43 -25.33 5.69 14.80
C ILE A 43 -26.59 6.48 15.14
N ASN A 44 -27.10 7.22 14.15
CA ASN A 44 -28.36 7.96 14.25
C ASN A 44 -29.37 7.38 13.27
N GLU A 45 -30.56 7.05 13.78
CA GLU A 45 -31.67 6.51 13.00
C GLU A 45 -31.31 5.26 12.16
N GLY A 46 -30.35 4.44 12.67
CA GLY A 46 -29.84 3.25 11.99
C GLY A 46 -28.80 3.52 10.93
N VAL A 47 -28.34 4.77 10.75
CA VAL A 47 -27.26 5.13 9.82
C VAL A 47 -26.01 5.46 10.62
N GLY A 48 -24.95 4.65 10.41
CA GLY A 48 -23.63 4.90 10.97
C GLY A 48 -22.86 5.98 10.20
N ARG A 49 -22.23 6.90 10.94
CA ARG A 49 -21.32 7.90 10.37
C ARG A 49 -20.08 8.04 11.24
N TRP A 50 -18.93 8.12 10.58
CA TRP A 50 -17.65 8.32 11.22
C TRP A 50 -17.30 9.80 11.35
N GLY A 51 -16.67 10.14 12.45
CA GLY A 51 -16.08 11.43 12.77
C GLY A 51 -14.89 11.24 13.71
N TYR A 52 -14.44 12.30 14.36
CA TYR A 52 -13.28 12.19 15.25
C TYR A 52 -13.48 12.97 16.54
N VAL A 53 -13.01 12.40 17.64
CA VAL A 53 -12.85 13.06 18.92
C VAL A 53 -11.37 13.42 19.14
N ASP A 54 -11.13 14.43 20.00
CA ASP A 54 -9.79 14.74 20.48
C ASP A 54 -9.34 13.77 21.59
N GLY A 55 -8.07 13.86 22.02
CA GLY A 55 -7.52 13.03 23.10
C GLY A 55 -8.20 13.20 24.45
N THR A 56 -9.15 14.17 24.60
CA THR A 56 -10.00 14.32 25.79
C THR A 56 -11.39 13.67 25.61
N GLY A 57 -11.70 13.12 24.44
CA GLY A 57 -12.99 12.55 24.08
C GLY A 57 -14.05 13.57 23.65
N ARG A 58 -13.67 14.81 23.35
CA ARG A 58 -14.59 15.82 22.79
C ARG A 58 -14.63 15.69 21.29
N LEU A 59 -15.84 15.85 20.70
CA LEU A 59 -15.99 15.86 19.25
C LEU A 59 -15.16 16.99 18.63
N ALA A 60 -14.27 16.62 17.72
CA ALA A 60 -13.36 17.52 17.02
C ALA A 60 -13.72 17.65 15.53
N ILE A 61 -14.23 16.56 14.93
CA ILE A 61 -14.68 16.52 13.53
C ILE A 61 -16.02 15.77 13.52
N GLU A 62 -17.04 16.41 12.97
CA GLU A 62 -18.40 15.92 12.94
C GLU A 62 -18.53 14.55 12.25
N CYS A 63 -19.47 13.73 12.74
CA CYS A 63 -19.72 12.40 12.20
C CYS A 63 -20.58 12.48 10.92
N HIS A 64 -19.94 12.52 9.76
CA HIS A 64 -20.61 12.58 8.46
C HIS A 64 -19.97 11.71 7.38
N TYR A 65 -18.81 11.08 7.67
CA TYR A 65 -18.15 10.18 6.74
C TYR A 65 -18.76 8.80 6.74
N ALA A 66 -18.73 8.12 5.58
CA ALA A 66 -19.16 6.73 5.46
C ALA A 66 -18.17 5.78 6.12
N ASP A 67 -16.87 6.08 6.02
CA ASP A 67 -15.78 5.36 6.67
C ASP A 67 -14.64 6.31 7.01
N ALA A 68 -13.75 5.92 7.97
CA ALA A 68 -12.66 6.76 8.42
C ALA A 68 -11.50 5.92 8.99
N CYS A 69 -10.30 6.15 8.49
CA CYS A 69 -9.08 5.58 9.03
C CYS A 69 -8.56 6.40 10.23
N ARG A 70 -7.64 5.81 10.99
CA ARG A 70 -6.89 6.56 12.02
C ARG A 70 -6.09 7.69 11.40
N PHE A 71 -5.84 8.75 12.17
CA PHE A 71 -4.86 9.75 11.77
C PHE A 71 -3.45 9.15 11.75
N ALA A 72 -2.67 9.51 10.76
CA ALA A 72 -1.25 9.19 10.65
C ALA A 72 -0.56 10.30 9.86
N ASP A 73 0.62 10.71 10.30
CA ASP A 73 1.37 11.84 9.73
C ASP A 73 0.55 13.16 9.65
N GLY A 74 -0.41 13.36 10.57
CA GLY A 74 -1.28 14.54 10.61
C GLY A 74 -2.42 14.54 9.60
N MET A 75 -2.70 13.41 8.93
CA MET A 75 -3.77 13.23 7.95
C MET A 75 -4.57 11.97 8.23
N ALA A 76 -5.85 11.95 7.85
CA ALA A 76 -6.68 10.76 7.88
C ALA A 76 -7.36 10.53 6.53
N ALA A 77 -7.36 9.28 6.07
CA ALA A 77 -8.21 8.87 4.97
C ALA A 77 -9.66 8.78 5.44
N VAL A 78 -10.58 9.37 4.69
CA VAL A 78 -12.01 9.35 4.97
C VAL A 78 -12.79 9.07 3.69
N GLN A 79 -13.88 8.32 3.83
CA GLN A 79 -14.80 8.05 2.73
C GLN A 79 -16.02 8.95 2.84
N VAL A 80 -16.32 9.68 1.77
CA VAL A 80 -17.59 10.40 1.70
C VAL A 80 -18.77 9.45 1.44
N PRO A 81 -20.01 9.83 1.76
CA PRO A 81 -21.17 8.96 1.56
C PRO A 81 -21.34 8.44 0.13
N GLU A 82 -20.85 9.16 -0.86
CA GLU A 82 -20.85 8.78 -2.28
C GLU A 82 -19.83 7.69 -2.62
N GLY A 83 -19.00 7.26 -1.65
CA GLY A 83 -18.09 6.14 -1.75
C GLY A 83 -16.66 6.49 -2.12
N ALA A 84 -16.34 7.75 -2.46
CA ALA A 84 -14.99 8.17 -2.76
C ALA A 84 -14.17 8.45 -1.48
N TRP A 85 -12.90 8.07 -1.51
CA TRP A 85 -11.92 8.35 -0.46
C TRP A 85 -11.09 9.59 -0.78
N GLY A 86 -10.82 10.37 0.26
CA GLY A 86 -9.92 11.52 0.25
C GLY A 86 -9.17 11.62 1.57
N TYR A 87 -8.38 12.68 1.75
CA TYR A 87 -7.63 12.88 2.98
C TYR A 87 -7.93 14.24 3.59
N ILE A 88 -8.12 14.24 4.91
CA ILE A 88 -8.38 15.43 5.73
C ILE A 88 -7.21 15.71 6.66
N ASP A 89 -7.05 16.99 7.02
CA ASP A 89 -6.17 17.44 8.10
C ASP A 89 -6.82 17.24 9.49
N THR A 90 -6.07 17.55 10.56
CA THR A 90 -6.51 17.40 11.96
C THR A 90 -7.66 18.33 12.36
N VAL A 91 -8.08 19.27 11.51
CA VAL A 91 -9.25 20.13 11.71
C VAL A 91 -10.42 19.77 10.79
N GLY A 92 -10.29 18.69 10.01
CA GLY A 92 -11.36 18.16 9.15
C GLY A 92 -11.45 18.80 7.77
N ARG A 93 -10.43 19.52 7.31
CA ARG A 93 -10.41 20.09 5.96
C ARG A 93 -9.79 19.11 4.99
N PHE A 94 -10.41 18.92 3.83
CA PHE A 94 -9.79 18.12 2.76
C PHE A 94 -8.49 18.76 2.28
N VAL A 95 -7.39 18.02 2.43
CA VAL A 95 -6.10 18.32 1.80
C VAL A 95 -6.03 17.66 0.44
N ILE A 96 -6.53 16.42 0.35
CA ILE A 96 -6.70 15.69 -0.91
C ILE A 96 -8.19 15.43 -1.08
N PRO A 97 -8.86 16.06 -2.08
CA PRO A 97 -10.28 15.86 -2.31
C PRO A 97 -10.65 14.39 -2.56
N PRO A 98 -11.89 13.96 -2.24
CA PRO A 98 -12.34 12.61 -2.49
C PRO A 98 -12.28 12.26 -3.98
N GLN A 99 -11.45 11.28 -4.34
CA GLN A 99 -11.21 10.87 -5.72
C GLN A 99 -10.76 9.42 -5.87
N PHE A 100 -10.42 8.75 -4.77
CA PHE A 100 -9.91 7.38 -4.80
C PHE A 100 -11.03 6.39 -4.49
N THR A 101 -10.91 5.16 -5.00
CA THR A 101 -11.81 4.06 -4.66
C THR A 101 -11.41 3.38 -3.34
N LEU A 102 -10.12 3.51 -2.96
CA LEU A 102 -9.58 3.09 -1.67
C LEU A 102 -8.42 4.02 -1.30
N ALA A 103 -8.24 4.27 0.00
CA ALA A 103 -7.13 5.04 0.52
C ALA A 103 -6.67 4.45 1.85
N GLU A 104 -5.35 4.21 1.97
CA GLU A 104 -4.72 3.73 3.20
C GLU A 104 -4.20 4.91 4.04
N PRO A 105 -3.96 4.71 5.35
CA PRO A 105 -3.30 5.72 6.17
C PRO A 105 -1.92 6.11 5.64
N PHE A 106 -1.51 7.35 5.89
CA PHE A 106 -0.16 7.81 5.58
C PHE A 106 0.88 7.05 6.41
N GLU A 107 2.02 6.75 5.80
CA GLU A 107 3.20 6.18 6.41
C GLU A 107 4.43 6.80 5.75
N ASP A 108 5.31 7.40 6.57
CA ASP A 108 6.52 8.10 6.10
C ASP A 108 6.24 9.16 5.02
N GLY A 109 5.14 9.93 5.21
CA GLY A 109 4.75 11.02 4.32
C GLY A 109 4.09 10.61 3.01
N MET A 110 3.77 9.32 2.83
CA MET A 110 3.13 8.78 1.64
C MET A 110 1.99 7.83 1.99
N ALA A 111 1.02 7.68 1.09
CA ALA A 111 -0.10 6.77 1.26
C ALA A 111 -0.39 5.97 -0.01
N TRP A 112 -0.75 4.69 0.17
CA TRP A 112 -1.24 3.85 -0.90
C TRP A 112 -2.70 4.18 -1.20
N VAL A 113 -3.02 4.28 -2.48
CA VAL A 113 -4.36 4.59 -2.97
C VAL A 113 -4.73 3.71 -4.15
N GLN A 114 -6.03 3.49 -4.34
CA GLN A 114 -6.54 2.89 -5.57
C GLN A 114 -7.39 3.90 -6.33
N ALA A 115 -7.26 3.88 -7.65
CA ALA A 115 -8.19 4.55 -8.58
C ALA A 115 -9.18 3.54 -9.17
N ALA A 116 -10.02 4.00 -10.08
CA ALA A 116 -10.96 3.16 -10.82
C ALA A 116 -10.23 1.97 -11.48
N GLY A 117 -10.85 0.78 -11.44
CA GLY A 117 -10.25 -0.47 -11.93
C GLY A 117 -9.35 -1.17 -10.91
N GLU A 118 -9.42 -0.79 -9.63
CA GLU A 118 -8.63 -1.39 -8.54
C GLU A 118 -7.11 -1.27 -8.73
N LEU A 119 -6.67 -0.24 -9.46
CA LEU A 119 -5.26 -0.01 -9.75
C LEU A 119 -4.60 0.81 -8.64
N TRP A 120 -3.52 0.26 -8.11
CA TRP A 120 -2.74 0.85 -7.05
C TRP A 120 -1.79 1.92 -7.52
N GLY A 121 -1.62 2.94 -6.69
CA GLY A 121 -0.65 4.00 -6.79
C GLY A 121 -0.26 4.54 -5.42
N ARG A 122 0.61 5.52 -5.37
CA ARG A 122 1.10 6.12 -4.14
C ARG A 122 1.08 7.65 -4.25
N VAL A 123 0.59 8.32 -3.21
CA VAL A 123 0.42 9.77 -3.17
C VAL A 123 1.20 10.37 -2.01
N ASP A 124 1.79 11.56 -2.21
CA ASP A 124 2.38 12.34 -1.12
C ASP A 124 1.33 13.20 -0.39
N LYS A 125 1.74 13.86 0.70
CA LYS A 125 0.86 14.69 1.54
C LYS A 125 0.30 15.93 0.82
N ALA A 126 0.88 16.33 -0.29
CA ALA A 126 0.36 17.43 -1.13
C ALA A 126 -0.66 16.92 -2.17
N GLY A 127 -0.91 15.61 -2.23
CA GLY A 127 -1.79 14.98 -3.22
C GLY A 127 -1.14 14.71 -4.56
N LYS A 128 0.20 14.87 -4.66
CA LYS A 128 0.93 14.54 -5.88
C LYS A 128 1.13 13.03 -5.97
N MET A 129 0.78 12.44 -7.10
CA MET A 129 1.07 11.04 -7.39
C MET A 129 2.58 10.83 -7.53
N VAL A 130 3.15 10.04 -6.61
CA VAL A 130 4.55 9.58 -6.65
C VAL A 130 4.63 8.31 -7.50
N ILE A 131 3.70 7.39 -7.32
CA ILE A 131 3.51 6.22 -8.17
C ILE A 131 2.10 6.32 -8.76
N PRO A 132 1.95 6.40 -10.08
CA PRO A 132 0.62 6.51 -10.70
C PRO A 132 -0.21 5.23 -10.47
N CYS A 133 -1.55 5.37 -10.38
CA CYS A 133 -2.46 4.24 -10.24
C CYS A 133 -2.55 3.43 -11.54
N LEU A 134 -1.57 2.60 -11.81
CA LEU A 134 -1.43 1.79 -13.03
C LEU A 134 -1.18 0.31 -12.74
N TYR A 135 -1.00 -0.07 -11.49
CA TYR A 135 -0.53 -1.41 -11.12
C TYR A 135 -1.65 -2.21 -10.45
N SER A 136 -1.93 -3.40 -10.98
CA SER A 136 -2.90 -4.32 -10.38
C SER A 136 -2.36 -5.00 -9.12
N GLU A 137 -1.02 -5.11 -9.02
CA GLU A 137 -0.34 -5.63 -7.83
C GLU A 137 0.92 -4.82 -7.55
N ILE A 138 1.20 -4.62 -6.25
CA ILE A 138 2.44 -4.03 -5.75
C ILE A 138 2.91 -4.88 -4.58
N GLY A 139 4.13 -5.37 -4.67
CA GLY A 139 4.79 -6.15 -3.61
C GLY A 139 5.41 -5.26 -2.54
N GLU A 140 5.75 -5.88 -1.40
CA GLU A 140 6.53 -5.21 -0.37
C GLU A 140 7.92 -4.84 -0.88
N PRO A 141 8.50 -3.74 -0.38
CA PRO A 141 9.87 -3.39 -0.69
C PRO A 141 10.85 -4.43 -0.11
N ASP A 142 11.83 -4.83 -0.88
CA ASP A 142 12.96 -5.62 -0.42
C ASP A 142 13.99 -4.75 0.34
N GLU A 143 15.10 -5.35 0.79
CA GLU A 143 16.18 -4.65 1.52
C GLU A 143 16.81 -3.48 0.73
N ARG A 144 16.64 -3.45 -0.59
CA ARG A 144 17.09 -2.37 -1.49
C ARG A 144 16.03 -1.30 -1.70
N GLY A 145 14.82 -1.48 -1.15
CA GLY A 145 13.65 -0.65 -1.40
C GLY A 145 13.00 -0.90 -2.76
N TRP A 146 13.23 -2.06 -3.38
CA TRP A 146 12.65 -2.46 -4.66
C TRP A 146 11.33 -3.18 -4.44
N MET A 147 10.32 -2.82 -5.21
CA MET A 147 8.99 -3.41 -5.18
C MET A 147 8.69 -4.04 -6.53
N ARG A 148 8.31 -5.30 -6.54
CA ARG A 148 7.76 -5.93 -7.76
C ARG A 148 6.36 -5.41 -8.00
N VAL A 149 6.08 -5.05 -9.22
CA VAL A 149 4.78 -4.49 -9.64
C VAL A 149 4.24 -5.22 -10.85
N LEU A 150 2.94 -5.38 -10.90
CA LEU A 150 2.23 -6.00 -12.02
C LEU A 150 1.40 -4.94 -12.75
N ARG A 151 1.66 -4.79 -14.04
CA ARG A 151 0.89 -3.92 -14.92
C ARG A 151 0.60 -4.62 -16.24
N ASP A 152 -0.64 -4.61 -16.68
CA ASP A 152 -1.08 -5.23 -17.95
C ASP A 152 -0.64 -6.71 -18.08
N GLY A 153 -0.64 -7.44 -16.96
CA GLY A 153 -0.21 -8.85 -16.90
C GLY A 153 1.30 -9.09 -17.00
N LYS A 154 2.10 -8.01 -16.93
CA LYS A 154 3.57 -8.09 -16.96
C LYS A 154 4.19 -7.54 -15.68
N TRP A 155 5.18 -8.25 -15.17
CA TRP A 155 5.95 -7.86 -14.00
C TRP A 155 7.06 -6.88 -14.35
N GLY A 156 7.30 -5.94 -13.45
CA GLY A 156 8.40 -4.99 -13.43
C GLY A 156 8.86 -4.73 -12.00
N VAL A 157 9.76 -3.78 -11.82
CA VAL A 157 10.29 -3.38 -10.50
C VAL A 157 10.35 -1.86 -10.42
N LEU A 158 9.82 -1.30 -9.32
CA LEU A 158 9.94 0.10 -8.96
C LEU A 158 10.74 0.28 -7.67
N ARG A 159 11.29 1.46 -7.48
CA ARG A 159 11.67 1.97 -6.16
C ARG A 159 10.47 2.59 -5.45
N GLN A 160 10.60 2.81 -4.15
CA GLN A 160 9.55 3.43 -3.34
C GLN A 160 9.22 4.87 -3.74
N ASP A 161 10.13 5.58 -4.40
CA ASP A 161 9.95 6.93 -4.96
C ASP A 161 9.32 6.93 -6.35
N GLY A 162 8.99 5.74 -6.90
CA GLY A 162 8.36 5.57 -8.21
C GLY A 162 9.35 5.46 -9.37
N GLU A 163 10.68 5.47 -9.12
CA GLU A 163 11.67 5.23 -10.18
C GLU A 163 11.50 3.81 -10.74
N VAL A 164 11.44 3.70 -12.05
CA VAL A 164 11.38 2.40 -12.75
C VAL A 164 12.77 1.80 -12.82
N VAL A 165 12.99 0.72 -12.07
CA VAL A 165 14.24 -0.07 -12.11
C VAL A 165 14.18 -1.09 -13.25
N VAL A 166 13.05 -1.79 -13.37
CA VAL A 166 12.79 -2.78 -14.44
C VAL A 166 11.41 -2.50 -15.01
N PRO A 167 11.30 -2.27 -16.33
CA PRO A 167 10.00 -2.03 -16.95
C PRO A 167 9.08 -3.26 -16.84
N CYS A 168 7.76 -3.04 -16.81
CA CYS A 168 6.77 -4.13 -16.82
C CYS A 168 6.73 -4.80 -18.19
N ALA A 169 7.61 -5.79 -18.40
CA ALA A 169 7.78 -6.50 -19.65
C ALA A 169 7.84 -8.03 -19.49
N TYR A 170 7.97 -8.53 -18.27
CA TYR A 170 8.26 -9.93 -17.99
C TYR A 170 7.02 -10.67 -17.50
N ASN A 171 6.93 -11.97 -17.83
CA ASN A 171 5.87 -12.85 -17.31
C ASN A 171 6.12 -13.24 -15.84
N LEU A 172 7.40 -13.23 -15.42
CA LEU A 172 7.82 -13.46 -14.05
C LEU A 172 9.14 -12.73 -13.77
N ILE A 173 9.24 -12.17 -12.56
CA ILE A 173 10.50 -11.71 -11.95
C ILE A 173 10.57 -12.40 -10.58
N GLY A 174 11.60 -13.23 -10.36
CA GLY A 174 11.81 -14.01 -9.14
C GLY A 174 12.60 -13.26 -8.05
N GLU A 175 12.99 -13.98 -7.02
CA GLU A 175 13.90 -13.49 -5.99
C GLU A 175 15.36 -13.65 -6.41
N PRO A 176 16.28 -12.81 -5.92
CA PRO A 176 17.71 -13.00 -6.17
C PRO A 176 18.20 -14.36 -5.68
N ASN A 177 18.96 -15.04 -6.49
CA ASN A 177 19.64 -16.28 -6.10
C ASN A 177 20.91 -16.00 -5.26
N ALA A 178 21.62 -17.05 -4.83
CA ALA A 178 22.85 -16.94 -4.04
C ALA A 178 23.98 -16.15 -4.73
N TYR A 179 23.89 -15.90 -6.02
CA TYR A 179 24.84 -15.11 -6.82
C TYR A 179 24.35 -13.68 -7.08
N GLY A 180 23.23 -13.27 -6.45
CA GLY A 180 22.63 -11.95 -6.66
C GLY A 180 21.94 -11.77 -8.01
N LEU A 181 21.76 -12.85 -8.78
CA LEU A 181 21.04 -12.84 -10.05
C LEU A 181 19.56 -13.04 -9.82
N ILE A 182 18.74 -12.21 -10.47
CA ILE A 182 17.27 -12.25 -10.36
C ILE A 182 16.71 -12.99 -11.58
N PRO A 183 16.12 -14.18 -11.41
CA PRO A 183 15.56 -14.91 -12.53
C PRO A 183 14.34 -14.19 -13.10
N MET A 184 14.26 -14.16 -14.42
CA MET A 184 13.12 -13.60 -15.14
C MET A 184 12.67 -14.53 -16.26
N THR A 185 11.40 -14.42 -16.63
CA THR A 185 10.85 -15.12 -17.81
C THR A 185 10.10 -14.16 -18.70
N SER A 186 10.22 -14.33 -20.00
CA SER A 186 9.38 -13.68 -21.00
C SER A 186 9.08 -14.65 -22.11
N ASP A 187 7.80 -14.80 -22.48
CA ASP A 187 7.29 -15.65 -23.56
C ASP A 187 7.83 -17.12 -23.51
N GLY A 188 7.87 -17.66 -22.27
CA GLY A 188 8.33 -19.02 -22.02
C GLY A 188 9.85 -19.20 -22.12
N LYS A 189 10.59 -18.10 -22.20
CA LYS A 189 12.06 -18.09 -22.18
C LYS A 189 12.56 -17.53 -20.85
N HIS A 190 13.72 -18.01 -20.42
CA HIS A 190 14.36 -17.67 -19.17
C HIS A 190 15.60 -16.80 -19.39
N GLY A 191 15.84 -15.90 -18.44
CA GLY A 191 16.99 -15.03 -18.38
C GLY A 191 17.28 -14.59 -16.96
N PHE A 192 18.22 -13.67 -16.78
CA PHE A 192 18.59 -13.10 -15.49
C PHE A 192 18.82 -11.59 -15.58
N LEU A 193 18.35 -10.89 -14.56
CA LEU A 193 18.78 -9.53 -14.25
C LEU A 193 19.90 -9.58 -13.22
N GLY A 194 20.78 -8.59 -13.27
CA GLY A 194 21.77 -8.33 -12.23
C GLY A 194 21.16 -7.64 -11.01
N ALA A 195 21.99 -7.46 -9.99
CA ALA A 195 21.61 -6.75 -8.77
C ALA A 195 21.23 -5.26 -8.99
N ASP A 196 21.59 -4.70 -10.13
CA ASP A 196 21.25 -3.33 -10.57
C ASP A 196 19.97 -3.27 -11.43
N GLY A 197 19.31 -4.41 -11.67
CA GLY A 197 18.10 -4.52 -12.50
C GLY A 197 18.36 -4.57 -14.01
N ARG A 198 19.62 -4.54 -14.46
CA ARG A 198 19.95 -4.66 -15.88
C ARG A 198 19.99 -6.12 -16.32
N GLU A 199 19.64 -6.37 -17.58
CA GLU A 199 19.76 -7.71 -18.14
C GLU A 199 21.24 -8.15 -18.18
N VAL A 200 21.53 -9.26 -17.49
CA VAL A 200 22.81 -9.96 -17.55
C VAL A 200 22.72 -11.09 -18.56
N LEU A 201 21.58 -11.77 -18.59
CA LEU A 201 21.28 -12.82 -19.54
C LEU A 201 19.86 -12.60 -20.06
N PRO A 202 19.68 -12.29 -21.35
CA PRO A 202 18.34 -12.07 -21.90
C PRO A 202 17.50 -13.33 -21.94
N CYS A 203 16.16 -13.19 -22.05
CA CYS A 203 15.23 -14.30 -22.12
C CYS A 203 15.27 -15.01 -23.48
N PHE A 204 16.32 -15.79 -23.73
CA PHE A 204 16.50 -16.60 -24.96
C PHE A 204 16.40 -18.10 -24.74
N PHE A 205 16.60 -18.55 -23.51
CA PHE A 205 16.77 -19.97 -23.22
C PHE A 205 15.44 -20.58 -22.78
N SER A 206 15.07 -21.72 -23.35
CA SER A 206 13.87 -22.44 -22.91
C SER A 206 14.11 -23.25 -21.63
N TYR A 207 15.35 -23.37 -21.19
CA TYR A 207 15.74 -24.01 -19.94
C TYR A 207 17.04 -23.41 -19.42
N ILE A 208 17.10 -23.17 -18.11
CA ILE A 208 18.33 -22.85 -17.37
C ILE A 208 18.27 -23.67 -16.07
N SER A 209 19.33 -24.45 -15.79
CA SER A 209 19.44 -25.20 -14.53
C SER A 209 19.78 -24.29 -13.36
N ASP A 210 19.67 -24.83 -12.14
CA ASP A 210 20.25 -24.19 -10.97
C ASP A 210 21.78 -24.01 -11.15
N PHE A 211 22.28 -22.95 -10.51
CA PHE A 211 23.71 -22.69 -10.50
C PHE A 211 24.45 -23.70 -9.61
N LYS A 212 25.56 -24.24 -10.12
CA LYS A 212 26.48 -25.07 -9.38
C LYS A 212 27.90 -24.57 -9.68
N ASP A 213 28.67 -24.27 -8.63
CA ASP A 213 30.04 -23.77 -8.74
C ASP A 213 30.20 -22.55 -9.68
N GLY A 214 29.18 -21.66 -9.70
CA GLY A 214 29.15 -20.46 -10.55
C GLY A 214 28.69 -20.70 -12.00
N TYR A 215 28.28 -21.92 -12.34
CA TYR A 215 27.84 -22.30 -13.69
C TYR A 215 26.39 -22.80 -13.68
N ALA A 216 25.63 -22.48 -14.72
CA ALA A 216 24.33 -23.06 -15.00
C ALA A 216 24.33 -23.64 -16.42
N ARG A 217 23.67 -24.79 -16.58
CA ARG A 217 23.45 -25.38 -17.91
C ARG A 217 22.24 -24.74 -18.58
N THR A 218 22.35 -24.51 -19.86
CA THR A 218 21.25 -23.97 -20.66
C THR A 218 21.13 -24.74 -21.97
N ASN A 219 20.05 -24.51 -22.71
CA ASN A 219 19.89 -24.99 -24.08
C ASN A 219 19.96 -23.83 -25.06
N TYR A 220 20.73 -24.01 -26.13
CA TYR A 220 20.78 -23.10 -27.26
C TYR A 220 20.52 -23.87 -28.56
N GLY A 221 19.56 -23.42 -29.37
CA GLY A 221 19.23 -24.06 -30.63
C GLY A 221 18.81 -25.55 -30.52
N GLY A 222 18.26 -25.96 -29.35
CA GLY A 222 17.83 -27.34 -29.11
C GLY A 222 18.91 -28.30 -28.58
N SER A 223 20.15 -27.85 -28.46
CA SER A 223 21.23 -28.59 -27.80
C SER A 223 21.56 -28.02 -26.44
N MET A 224 21.88 -28.91 -25.45
CA MET A 224 22.37 -28.47 -24.14
C MET A 224 23.83 -28.03 -24.27
N VAL A 225 24.17 -26.87 -23.72
CA VAL A 225 25.52 -26.29 -23.60
C VAL A 225 25.85 -25.97 -22.16
#